data_47c6de2de90a95a00b7e8574c2aabed5
#
_entry.id   47c6de2de90a95a00b7e8574c2aabed5
#
_cell.length_a   1.000
_cell.length_b   1.000
_cell.length_c   1.000
_cell.angle_alpha   90.00
_cell.angle_beta   90.00
_cell.angle_gamma   90.00
#
_symmetry.space_group_name_H-M   'P 1'
#
loop_
_entity.id
_entity.type
_entity.pdbx_description
1 polymer ?
#
loop_
_entity_poly.entity_id
_entity_poly.type
_entity_poly.pdbx_seq_one_letter_code
_entity_poly.pdbx_strand_id
1 'polypeptide(L)'
;MLNQFSRTELLFGREAMEKLAAARVAVFGIGGVGGYTVEALARSGVGALDLIDDDRICLTNINRQLLATRNSVGKYKVDEAEQRILSINPKCVVTTYKTFYLPDTEKEFDFTQYDYIVDAIDTVSGKLALIVNAQAAGTPIISSMGAGNKLDPTAFRVADIYKTSVDPLARVIRRECRKRGIDHLKVVYSQEQAIRPIEDMEISCRNHCICPPGTARKCTERRDIPGSNAFVPSVVGLIIAGEVIKDITGVRGAI
;
A
#
# COMPACT_ATOMS: atom_id res chain seq x y z
N MET A 1 -6.64 -31.29 -5.71
CA MET A 1 -5.45 -31.31 -6.60
C MET A 1 -4.48 -30.25 -6.09
N LEU A 2 -3.18 -30.56 -5.97
CA LEU A 2 -2.18 -29.60 -5.49
C LEU A 2 -2.06 -28.40 -6.46
N ASN A 3 -1.97 -27.20 -5.90
CA ASN A 3 -1.78 -25.95 -6.63
C ASN A 3 -0.86 -24.99 -5.84
N GLN A 4 -0.57 -23.80 -6.37
CA GLN A 4 0.31 -22.81 -5.75
C GLN A 4 -0.17 -22.31 -4.38
N PHE A 5 -1.46 -22.49 -4.03
CA PHE A 5 -2.05 -22.04 -2.77
C PHE A 5 -2.26 -23.18 -1.76
N SER A 6 -1.87 -24.41 -2.08
CA SER A 6 -2.16 -25.57 -1.21
C SER A 6 -1.63 -25.42 0.23
N ARG A 7 -0.48 -24.75 0.42
CA ARG A 7 0.04 -24.51 1.77
C ARG A 7 -0.74 -23.41 2.52
N THR A 8 -1.26 -22.45 1.81
CA THR A 8 -2.15 -21.41 2.36
C THR A 8 -3.48 -22.05 2.79
N GLU A 9 -4.02 -22.94 1.96
CA GLU A 9 -5.25 -23.70 2.25
C GLU A 9 -5.14 -24.55 3.52
N LEU A 10 -3.96 -25.10 3.83
CA LEU A 10 -3.72 -25.84 5.08
C LEU A 10 -3.84 -24.97 6.34
N LEU A 11 -3.63 -23.65 6.22
CA LEU A 11 -3.75 -22.70 7.34
C LEU A 11 -5.15 -22.08 7.43
N PHE A 12 -5.74 -21.74 6.30
CA PHE A 12 -6.98 -20.97 6.24
C PHE A 12 -8.23 -21.84 6.00
N GLY A 13 -8.04 -23.05 5.45
CA GLY A 13 -9.12 -23.92 5.03
C GLY A 13 -9.73 -23.54 3.67
N ARG A 14 -10.49 -24.48 3.11
CA ARG A 14 -11.04 -24.37 1.76
C ARG A 14 -12.01 -23.19 1.59
N GLU A 15 -12.93 -23.04 2.53
CA GLU A 15 -13.92 -21.95 2.50
C GLU A 15 -13.26 -20.57 2.47
N ALA A 16 -12.19 -20.37 3.24
CA ALA A 16 -11.43 -19.13 3.24
C ALA A 16 -10.74 -18.88 1.89
N MET A 17 -10.21 -19.92 1.25
CA MET A 17 -9.61 -19.81 -0.08
C MET A 17 -10.64 -19.48 -1.16
N GLU A 18 -11.87 -19.98 -1.04
CA GLU A 18 -12.98 -19.63 -1.93
C GLU A 18 -13.38 -18.15 -1.75
N LYS A 19 -13.42 -17.64 -0.52
CA LYS A 19 -13.64 -16.21 -0.24
C LYS A 19 -12.56 -15.34 -0.85
N LEU A 20 -11.27 -15.70 -0.69
CA LEU A 20 -10.17 -14.96 -1.29
C LEU A 20 -10.23 -14.97 -2.82
N ALA A 21 -10.55 -16.11 -3.42
CA ALA A 21 -10.67 -16.25 -4.86
C ALA A 21 -11.85 -15.44 -5.46
N ALA A 22 -12.87 -15.15 -4.67
CA ALA A 22 -13.99 -14.30 -5.06
C ALA A 22 -13.75 -12.80 -4.78
N ALA A 23 -12.80 -12.47 -3.91
CA ALA A 23 -12.59 -11.11 -3.43
C ALA A 23 -11.91 -10.20 -4.46
N ARG A 24 -12.33 -8.93 -4.48
CA ARG A 24 -11.72 -7.83 -5.24
C ARG A 24 -11.15 -6.77 -4.29
N VAL A 25 -9.84 -6.57 -4.37
CA VAL A 25 -9.12 -5.63 -3.50
C VAL A 25 -8.51 -4.50 -4.33
N ALA A 26 -8.80 -3.25 -3.96
CA ALA A 26 -8.16 -2.08 -4.55
C ALA A 26 -6.93 -1.66 -3.72
N VAL A 27 -5.79 -1.45 -4.39
CA VAL A 27 -4.55 -1.00 -3.75
C VAL A 27 -4.14 0.34 -4.35
N PHE A 28 -4.25 1.37 -3.54
CA PHE A 28 -3.86 2.73 -3.89
C PHE A 28 -2.42 3.00 -3.44
N GLY A 29 -1.54 3.22 -4.42
CA GLY A 29 -0.10 3.40 -4.23
C GLY A 29 0.68 2.07 -4.33
N ILE A 30 1.43 1.87 -5.42
CA ILE A 30 2.22 0.66 -5.71
C ILE A 30 3.71 0.96 -5.49
N GLY A 31 4.00 1.52 -4.33
CA GLY A 31 5.34 1.87 -3.89
C GLY A 31 6.02 0.80 -3.03
N GLY A 32 6.83 1.25 -2.05
CA GLY A 32 7.55 0.37 -1.13
C GLY A 32 6.65 -0.43 -0.19
N VAL A 33 5.46 0.08 0.16
CA VAL A 33 4.46 -0.62 0.96
C VAL A 33 3.50 -1.39 0.05
N GLY A 34 2.80 -0.68 -0.86
CA GLY A 34 1.76 -1.30 -1.69
C GLY A 34 2.27 -2.40 -2.61
N GLY A 35 3.50 -2.31 -3.14
CA GLY A 35 4.08 -3.37 -3.96
C GLY A 35 4.22 -4.70 -3.21
N TYR A 36 4.63 -4.68 -1.94
CA TYR A 36 4.69 -5.89 -1.10
C TYR A 36 3.31 -6.36 -0.65
N THR A 37 2.36 -5.43 -0.47
CA THR A 37 0.96 -5.79 -0.20
C THR A 37 0.37 -6.56 -1.38
N VAL A 38 0.51 -6.04 -2.60
CA VAL A 38 0.04 -6.69 -3.83
C VAL A 38 0.66 -8.07 -4.02
N GLU A 39 1.98 -8.20 -3.82
CA GLU A 39 2.70 -9.47 -3.88
C GLU A 39 2.09 -10.52 -2.94
N ALA A 40 1.85 -10.14 -1.69
CA ALA A 40 1.30 -11.05 -0.70
C ALA A 40 -0.16 -11.42 -0.97
N LEU A 41 -0.99 -10.47 -1.43
CA LEU A 41 -2.37 -10.74 -1.83
C LEU A 41 -2.45 -11.71 -3.01
N ALA A 42 -1.61 -11.50 -4.04
CA ALA A 42 -1.54 -12.39 -5.20
C ALA A 42 -1.11 -13.81 -4.81
N ARG A 43 -0.10 -13.94 -3.91
CA ARG A 43 0.38 -15.23 -3.37
C ARG A 43 -0.61 -15.93 -2.46
N SER A 44 -1.58 -15.20 -1.94
CA SER A 44 -2.63 -15.74 -1.07
C SER A 44 -3.91 -16.11 -1.82
N GLY A 45 -3.96 -15.86 -3.14
CA GLY A 45 -5.07 -16.32 -3.99
C GLY A 45 -6.23 -15.34 -4.09
N VAL A 46 -6.00 -14.03 -3.83
CA VAL A 46 -7.02 -12.99 -4.10
C VAL A 46 -7.37 -13.00 -5.59
N GLY A 47 -8.68 -13.02 -5.88
CA GLY A 47 -9.20 -13.23 -7.23
C GLY A 47 -9.17 -12.01 -8.14
N ALA A 48 -9.28 -10.80 -7.58
CA ALA A 48 -9.19 -9.57 -8.36
C ALA A 48 -8.41 -8.48 -7.61
N LEU A 49 -7.53 -7.78 -8.33
CA LEU A 49 -6.69 -6.70 -7.81
C LEU A 49 -6.79 -5.48 -8.72
N ASP A 50 -7.23 -4.37 -8.16
CA ASP A 50 -7.20 -3.06 -8.81
C ASP A 50 -5.98 -2.29 -8.31
N LEU A 51 -5.12 -1.86 -9.22
CA LEU A 51 -3.83 -1.24 -8.93
C LEU A 51 -3.85 0.22 -9.36
N ILE A 52 -3.70 1.13 -8.42
CA ILE A 52 -3.80 2.57 -8.67
C ILE A 52 -2.47 3.25 -8.33
N ASP A 53 -1.73 3.70 -9.32
CA ASP A 53 -0.48 4.46 -9.19
C ASP A 53 -0.12 5.10 -10.55
N ASP A 54 0.19 6.39 -10.58
CA ASP A 54 0.56 7.11 -11.81
C ASP A 54 2.08 7.14 -12.06
N ASP A 55 2.88 6.70 -11.10
CA ASP A 55 4.31 6.80 -11.15
C ASP A 55 4.97 5.80 -12.11
N ARG A 56 6.09 6.23 -12.68
CA ARG A 56 7.08 5.37 -13.30
C ARG A 56 8.14 4.96 -12.30
N ILE A 57 8.71 3.78 -12.50
CA ILE A 57 9.82 3.28 -11.67
C ILE A 57 11.05 4.16 -11.88
N CYS A 58 11.57 4.73 -10.80
CA CYS A 58 12.81 5.49 -10.77
C CYS A 58 13.97 4.65 -10.23
N LEU A 59 15.20 4.96 -10.62
CA LEU A 59 16.40 4.28 -10.13
C LEU A 59 16.47 4.27 -8.60
N THR A 60 16.10 5.37 -7.93
CA THR A 60 16.09 5.48 -6.47
C THR A 60 15.00 4.65 -5.78
N ASN A 61 14.12 4.00 -6.53
CA ASN A 61 13.13 3.09 -5.97
C ASN A 61 13.69 1.68 -5.71
N ILE A 62 14.79 1.32 -6.38
CA ILE A 62 15.39 -0.03 -6.34
C ILE A 62 15.73 -0.46 -4.91
N ASN A 63 16.09 0.48 -4.04
CA ASN A 63 16.47 0.17 -2.67
C ASN A 63 15.33 -0.38 -1.79
N ARG A 64 14.05 -0.22 -2.21
CA ARG A 64 12.90 -0.56 -1.35
C ARG A 64 11.62 -1.02 -2.05
N GLN A 65 11.50 -0.81 -3.36
CA GLN A 65 10.28 -1.21 -4.08
C GLN A 65 10.50 -2.53 -4.80
N LEU A 66 9.66 -3.52 -4.53
CA LEU A 66 9.74 -4.88 -5.06
C LEU A 66 9.84 -4.93 -6.59
N LEU A 67 9.07 -4.08 -7.27
CA LEU A 67 8.96 -4.02 -8.73
C LEU A 67 10.12 -3.29 -9.38
N ALA A 68 10.89 -2.53 -8.59
CA ALA A 68 11.96 -1.71 -9.09
C ALA A 68 13.25 -2.52 -9.24
N THR A 69 13.63 -2.76 -10.48
CA THR A 69 14.88 -3.38 -10.90
C THR A 69 15.53 -2.51 -11.97
N ARG A 70 16.79 -2.76 -12.33
CA ARG A 70 17.43 -2.04 -13.44
C ARG A 70 16.66 -2.16 -14.75
N ASN A 71 16.00 -3.30 -14.98
CA ASN A 71 15.26 -3.58 -16.22
C ASN A 71 13.85 -2.97 -16.24
N SER A 72 13.33 -2.53 -15.08
CA SER A 72 12.01 -1.93 -14.96
C SER A 72 12.03 -0.40 -14.82
N VAL A 73 13.21 0.22 -14.68
CA VAL A 73 13.31 1.69 -14.62
C VAL A 73 12.69 2.33 -15.87
N GLY A 74 11.82 3.32 -15.65
CA GLY A 74 11.07 4.03 -16.70
C GLY A 74 9.71 3.44 -17.05
N LYS A 75 9.42 2.20 -16.66
CA LYS A 75 8.10 1.59 -16.86
C LYS A 75 7.12 2.02 -15.78
N TYR A 76 5.82 1.95 -16.06
CA TYR A 76 4.80 2.21 -15.05
C TYR A 76 4.81 1.13 -13.97
N LYS A 77 4.65 1.54 -12.71
CA LYS A 77 4.61 0.61 -11.58
C LYS A 77 3.46 -0.38 -11.69
N VAL A 78 2.29 0.08 -12.10
CA VAL A 78 1.09 -0.75 -12.24
C VAL A 78 1.26 -1.82 -13.32
N ASP A 79 1.94 -1.52 -14.45
CA ASP A 79 2.18 -2.48 -15.53
C ASP A 79 3.15 -3.60 -15.08
N GLU A 80 4.22 -3.26 -14.37
CA GLU A 80 5.16 -4.25 -13.82
C GLU A 80 4.50 -5.08 -12.70
N ALA A 81 3.60 -4.48 -11.92
CA ALA A 81 2.83 -5.19 -10.92
C ALA A 81 1.86 -6.20 -11.54
N GLU A 82 1.14 -5.83 -12.60
CA GLU A 82 0.25 -6.72 -13.33
C GLU A 82 1.00 -7.95 -13.86
N GLN A 83 2.13 -7.73 -14.57
CA GLN A 83 2.95 -8.83 -15.07
C GLN A 83 3.40 -9.76 -13.94
N ARG A 84 3.80 -9.18 -12.81
CA ARG A 84 4.21 -9.95 -11.64
C ARG A 84 3.08 -10.75 -11.03
N ILE A 85 1.90 -10.15 -10.83
CA ILE A 85 0.72 -10.83 -10.31
C ILE A 85 0.34 -12.02 -11.20
N LEU A 86 0.26 -11.80 -12.51
CA LEU A 86 -0.11 -12.84 -13.47
C LEU A 86 0.92 -13.98 -13.54
N SER A 87 2.19 -13.71 -13.26
CA SER A 87 3.22 -14.75 -13.13
C SER A 87 3.06 -15.62 -11.87
N ILE A 88 2.37 -15.12 -10.84
CA ILE A 88 2.12 -15.80 -9.55
C ILE A 88 0.74 -16.47 -9.56
N ASN A 89 -0.27 -15.71 -9.94
CA ASN A 89 -1.68 -16.11 -10.00
C ASN A 89 -2.26 -15.79 -11.37
N PRO A 90 -2.12 -16.69 -12.36
CA PRO A 90 -2.59 -16.44 -13.73
C PRO A 90 -4.11 -16.26 -13.86
N LYS A 91 -4.87 -16.62 -12.81
CA LYS A 91 -6.33 -16.48 -12.79
C LYS A 91 -6.80 -15.17 -12.13
N CYS A 92 -5.88 -14.39 -11.56
CA CYS A 92 -6.23 -13.11 -10.96
C CYS A 92 -6.67 -12.12 -12.04
N VAL A 93 -7.81 -11.48 -11.83
CA VAL A 93 -8.24 -10.35 -12.66
C VAL A 93 -7.51 -9.10 -12.19
N VAL A 94 -6.67 -8.54 -13.04
CA VAL A 94 -5.91 -7.34 -12.70
C VAL A 94 -6.42 -6.15 -13.52
N THR A 95 -6.75 -5.06 -12.83
CA THR A 95 -7.11 -3.80 -13.48
C THR A 95 -6.10 -2.73 -13.08
N THR A 96 -5.50 -2.04 -14.04
CA THR A 96 -4.47 -1.03 -13.79
C THR A 96 -4.99 0.38 -14.08
N TYR A 97 -4.77 1.30 -13.14
CA TYR A 97 -5.10 2.72 -13.27
C TYR A 97 -3.82 3.55 -13.16
N LYS A 98 -3.43 4.19 -14.25
CA LYS A 98 -2.28 5.11 -14.30
C LYS A 98 -2.73 6.51 -13.86
N THR A 99 -3.33 6.57 -12.69
CA THR A 99 -3.99 7.75 -12.14
C THR A 99 -3.45 8.06 -10.75
N PHE A 100 -3.21 9.35 -10.48
CA PHE A 100 -2.94 9.82 -9.14
C PHE A 100 -4.27 10.07 -8.41
N TYR A 101 -4.49 9.35 -7.31
CA TYR A 101 -5.71 9.50 -6.55
C TYR A 101 -5.70 10.79 -5.71
N LEU A 102 -6.64 11.69 -6.04
CA LEU A 102 -6.93 12.95 -5.36
C LEU A 102 -8.45 13.15 -5.29
N PRO A 103 -8.95 14.13 -4.52
CA PRO A 103 -10.37 14.48 -4.53
C PRO A 103 -10.95 14.75 -5.92
N ASP A 104 -10.14 15.28 -6.85
CA ASP A 104 -10.58 15.59 -8.22
C ASP A 104 -10.75 14.34 -9.09
N THR A 105 -10.06 13.24 -8.77
CA THR A 105 -10.12 11.96 -9.51
C THR A 105 -10.98 10.89 -8.80
N GLU A 106 -11.55 11.20 -7.64
CA GLU A 106 -12.34 10.23 -6.85
C GLU A 106 -13.53 9.64 -7.59
N LYS A 107 -14.13 10.41 -8.52
CA LYS A 107 -15.30 10.00 -9.31
C LYS A 107 -14.98 8.90 -10.33
N GLU A 108 -13.71 8.62 -10.59
CA GLU A 108 -13.28 7.53 -11.47
C GLU A 108 -13.45 6.16 -10.83
N PHE A 109 -13.72 6.12 -9.50
CA PHE A 109 -13.74 4.91 -8.70
C PHE A 109 -15.08 4.70 -8.02
N ASP A 110 -15.70 3.55 -8.26
CA ASP A 110 -16.85 3.07 -7.50
C ASP A 110 -16.37 2.17 -6.36
N PHE A 111 -16.35 2.73 -5.16
CA PHE A 111 -15.84 2.05 -3.96
C PHE A 111 -16.70 0.85 -3.54
N THR A 112 -17.97 0.81 -3.96
CA THR A 112 -18.89 -0.30 -3.64
C THR A 112 -18.54 -1.61 -4.35
N GLN A 113 -17.68 -1.56 -5.37
CA GLN A 113 -17.22 -2.74 -6.12
C GLN A 113 -16.11 -3.52 -5.39
N TYR A 114 -15.53 -2.95 -4.33
CA TYR A 114 -14.39 -3.54 -3.64
C TYR A 114 -14.81 -4.22 -2.34
N ASP A 115 -14.30 -5.41 -2.11
CA ASP A 115 -14.42 -6.09 -0.81
C ASP A 115 -13.47 -5.52 0.23
N TYR A 116 -12.37 -4.88 -0.24
CA TYR A 116 -11.40 -4.25 0.63
C TYR A 116 -10.58 -3.17 -0.10
N ILE A 117 -10.21 -2.13 0.63
CA ILE A 117 -9.35 -1.05 0.13
C ILE A 117 -8.06 -0.98 0.95
N VAL A 118 -6.94 -0.89 0.25
CA VAL A 118 -5.62 -0.64 0.83
C VAL A 118 -5.15 0.76 0.45
N ASP A 119 -4.93 1.59 1.44
CA ASP A 119 -4.33 2.91 1.30
C ASP A 119 -2.83 2.85 1.63
N ALA A 120 -2.00 2.83 0.59
CA ALA A 120 -0.54 2.88 0.65
C ALA A 120 0.05 4.13 -0.04
N ILE A 121 -0.75 5.17 -0.26
CA ILE A 121 -0.28 6.46 -0.81
C ILE A 121 0.39 7.32 0.26
N ASP A 122 1.17 8.30 -0.15
CA ASP A 122 1.97 9.17 0.75
C ASP A 122 1.41 10.58 0.92
N THR A 123 0.33 10.94 0.20
CA THR A 123 -0.29 12.26 0.27
C THR A 123 -1.46 12.31 1.25
N VAL A 124 -1.45 13.30 2.14
CA VAL A 124 -2.49 13.48 3.17
C VAL A 124 -3.88 13.70 2.54
N SER A 125 -3.97 14.54 1.51
CA SER A 125 -5.25 14.84 0.83
C SER A 125 -5.86 13.59 0.19
N GLY A 126 -5.05 12.81 -0.55
CA GLY A 126 -5.50 11.56 -1.16
C GLY A 126 -5.92 10.53 -0.11
N LYS A 127 -5.12 10.34 0.98
CA LYS A 127 -5.50 9.46 2.09
C LYS A 127 -6.87 9.83 2.67
N LEU A 128 -7.08 11.11 2.93
CA LEU A 128 -8.35 11.57 3.51
C LEU A 128 -9.53 11.36 2.57
N ALA A 129 -9.36 11.58 1.28
CA ALA A 129 -10.39 11.29 0.27
C ALA A 129 -10.69 9.78 0.21
N LEU A 130 -9.66 8.92 0.20
CA LEU A 130 -9.85 7.46 0.26
C LEU A 130 -10.64 7.02 1.50
N ILE A 131 -10.27 7.53 2.67
CA ILE A 131 -10.92 7.19 3.93
C ILE A 131 -12.39 7.61 3.93
N VAL A 132 -12.68 8.84 3.48
CA VAL A 132 -14.05 9.36 3.43
C VAL A 132 -14.90 8.56 2.45
N ASN A 133 -14.38 8.28 1.26
CA ASN A 133 -15.12 7.57 0.21
C ASN A 133 -15.34 6.09 0.57
N ALA A 134 -14.33 5.43 1.15
CA ALA A 134 -14.48 4.06 1.66
C ALA A 134 -15.56 3.98 2.75
N GLN A 135 -15.58 4.94 3.66
CA GLN A 135 -16.59 5.00 4.72
C GLN A 135 -17.99 5.26 4.15
N ALA A 136 -18.12 6.18 3.22
CA ALA A 136 -19.40 6.47 2.56
C ALA A 136 -19.94 5.26 1.79
N ALA A 137 -19.08 4.46 1.20
CA ALA A 137 -19.42 3.22 0.50
C ALA A 137 -19.66 2.02 1.44
N GLY A 138 -19.28 2.13 2.72
CA GLY A 138 -19.30 1.01 3.67
C GLY A 138 -18.22 -0.06 3.38
N THR A 139 -17.22 0.27 2.57
CA THR A 139 -16.15 -0.66 2.18
C THR A 139 -15.02 -0.64 3.21
N PRO A 140 -14.58 -1.80 3.72
CA PRO A 140 -13.46 -1.88 4.64
C PRO A 140 -12.18 -1.29 4.05
N ILE A 141 -11.45 -0.52 4.88
CA ILE A 141 -10.17 0.10 4.49
C ILE A 141 -9.11 -0.10 5.56
N ILE A 142 -7.86 -0.33 5.12
CA ILE A 142 -6.67 -0.27 5.97
C ILE A 142 -5.68 0.74 5.39
N SER A 143 -5.17 1.63 6.25
CA SER A 143 -4.27 2.71 5.83
C SER A 143 -2.87 2.54 6.43
N SER A 144 -1.85 2.61 5.56
CA SER A 144 -0.45 2.70 5.99
C SER A 144 -0.14 4.08 6.53
N MET A 145 0.42 4.16 7.72
CA MET A 145 1.00 5.40 8.23
C MET A 145 2.46 5.54 7.78
N GLY A 146 3.25 6.41 8.40
CA GLY A 146 4.59 6.73 7.96
C GLY A 146 5.56 5.54 8.04
N ALA A 147 6.07 5.07 6.89
CA ALA A 147 7.10 4.02 6.79
C ALA A 147 8.51 4.57 6.48
N GLY A 148 8.66 5.88 6.26
CA GLY A 148 9.95 6.53 6.05
C GLY A 148 10.66 6.89 7.35
N ASN A 149 11.99 7.08 7.26
CA ASN A 149 12.84 7.52 8.38
C ASN A 149 12.81 6.58 9.59
N LYS A 150 12.75 5.27 9.35
CA LYS A 150 12.66 4.22 10.38
C LYS A 150 13.61 3.07 10.06
N LEU A 151 14.08 2.39 11.11
CA LEU A 151 15.00 1.27 11.03
C LEU A 151 14.44 -0.01 11.67
N ASP A 152 13.45 0.10 12.55
CA ASP A 152 12.88 -1.05 13.24
C ASP A 152 11.55 -1.51 12.61
N PRO A 153 11.54 -2.54 11.77
CA PRO A 153 10.32 -3.09 11.22
C PRO A 153 9.45 -3.79 12.27
N THR A 154 10.01 -4.17 13.42
CA THR A 154 9.28 -4.85 14.50
C THR A 154 8.46 -3.89 15.36
N ALA A 155 8.71 -2.59 15.25
CA ALA A 155 7.97 -1.55 15.95
C ALA A 155 6.60 -1.23 15.32
N PHE A 156 6.26 -1.85 14.18
CA PHE A 156 4.96 -1.64 13.55
C PHE A 156 3.84 -2.42 14.24
N ARG A 157 2.68 -1.78 14.32
CA ARG A 157 1.47 -2.31 14.96
C ARG A 157 0.25 -2.02 14.10
N VAL A 158 -0.70 -2.95 14.17
CA VAL A 158 -2.06 -2.74 13.67
C VAL A 158 -2.89 -2.15 14.81
N ALA A 159 -3.57 -1.06 14.56
CA ALA A 159 -4.41 -0.41 15.55
C ALA A 159 -5.54 0.39 14.90
N ASP A 160 -6.48 0.84 15.70
CA ASP A 160 -7.35 1.94 15.33
C ASP A 160 -6.57 3.25 15.35
N ILE A 161 -6.88 4.19 14.44
CA ILE A 161 -6.21 5.49 14.33
C ILE A 161 -6.22 6.26 15.65
N TYR A 162 -7.27 6.10 16.45
CA TYR A 162 -7.41 6.79 17.75
C TYR A 162 -6.55 6.19 18.86
N LYS A 163 -6.02 4.99 18.66
CA LYS A 163 -5.09 4.30 19.56
C LYS A 163 -3.62 4.45 19.15
N THR A 164 -3.34 5.24 18.11
CA THR A 164 -1.98 5.46 17.64
C THR A 164 -1.22 6.47 18.49
N SER A 165 0.11 6.33 18.55
CA SER A 165 1.04 7.24 19.24
C SER A 165 2.26 7.50 18.37
N VAL A 166 3.11 8.44 18.74
CA VAL A 166 4.44 8.74 18.17
C VAL A 166 4.39 9.19 16.70
N ASP A 167 3.75 8.46 15.81
CA ASP A 167 3.78 8.67 14.35
C ASP A 167 3.17 10.03 13.94
N PRO A 168 3.94 10.92 13.26
CA PRO A 168 3.48 12.26 12.88
C PRO A 168 2.34 12.23 11.86
N LEU A 169 2.37 11.28 10.89
CA LEU A 169 1.32 11.15 9.88
C LEU A 169 0.02 10.67 10.54
N ALA A 170 0.09 9.68 11.42
CA ALA A 170 -1.08 9.22 12.18
C ALA A 170 -1.70 10.34 13.02
N ARG A 171 -0.88 11.25 13.59
CA ARG A 171 -1.38 12.43 14.31
C ARG A 171 -2.21 13.34 13.41
N VAL A 172 -1.75 13.60 12.20
CA VAL A 172 -2.45 14.44 11.22
C VAL A 172 -3.75 13.76 10.78
N ILE A 173 -3.69 12.49 10.36
CA ILE A 173 -4.86 11.73 9.89
C ILE A 173 -5.92 11.62 11.00
N ARG A 174 -5.52 11.29 12.24
CA ARG A 174 -6.43 11.22 13.40
C ARG A 174 -7.18 12.52 13.65
N ARG A 175 -6.48 13.67 13.57
CA ARG A 175 -7.10 14.98 13.71
C ARG A 175 -8.11 15.26 12.62
N GLU A 176 -7.77 14.93 11.38
CA GLU A 176 -8.62 15.18 10.23
C GLU A 176 -9.81 14.20 10.16
N CYS A 177 -9.65 12.96 10.63
CA CYS A 177 -10.75 12.00 10.81
C CYS A 177 -11.79 12.52 11.81
N ARG A 178 -11.34 13.03 12.97
CA ARG A 178 -12.26 13.63 13.96
C ARG A 178 -13.11 14.75 13.39
N LYS A 179 -12.51 15.64 12.60
CA LYS A 179 -13.22 16.76 11.96
C LYS A 179 -14.30 16.31 10.98
N ARG A 180 -14.16 15.11 10.42
CA ARG A 180 -15.06 14.52 9.41
C ARG A 180 -16.04 13.52 9.99
N GLY A 181 -16.06 13.33 11.31
CA GLY A 181 -16.96 12.38 11.97
C GLY A 181 -16.64 10.92 11.64
N ILE A 182 -15.37 10.61 11.36
CA ILE A 182 -14.90 9.23 11.12
C ILE A 182 -14.59 8.61 12.47
N ASP A 183 -15.37 7.62 12.88
CA ASP A 183 -15.31 7.04 14.22
C ASP A 183 -14.20 6.01 14.39
N HIS A 184 -13.80 5.34 13.31
CA HIS A 184 -12.74 4.34 13.34
C HIS A 184 -12.00 4.27 11.99
N LEU A 185 -10.73 3.88 12.04
CA LEU A 185 -9.92 3.57 10.86
C LEU A 185 -8.83 2.58 11.27
N LYS A 186 -8.79 1.42 10.62
CA LYS A 186 -7.69 0.46 10.79
C LYS A 186 -6.44 1.00 10.12
N VAL A 187 -5.33 1.04 10.87
CA VAL A 187 -4.05 1.53 10.38
C VAL A 187 -2.89 0.61 10.77
N VAL A 188 -1.83 0.65 9.95
CA VAL A 188 -0.52 0.12 10.30
C VAL A 188 0.40 1.31 10.56
N TYR A 189 0.91 1.42 11.77
CA TYR A 189 1.76 2.54 12.20
C TYR A 189 2.95 2.04 13.02
N SER A 190 4.00 2.84 13.12
CA SER A 190 5.17 2.51 13.94
C SER A 190 5.16 3.24 15.27
N GLN A 191 5.61 2.54 16.31
CA GLN A 191 5.93 3.12 17.62
C GLN A 191 7.36 3.67 17.69
N GLU A 192 8.16 3.47 16.65
CA GLU A 192 9.49 4.05 16.51
C GLU A 192 9.40 5.53 16.21
N GLN A 193 10.21 6.33 16.93
CA GLN A 193 10.37 7.74 16.61
C GLN A 193 11.13 7.89 15.31
N ALA A 194 10.58 8.68 14.36
CA ALA A 194 11.25 8.90 13.08
C ALA A 194 12.63 9.53 13.26
N ILE A 195 13.63 8.98 12.60
CA ILE A 195 15.00 9.49 12.58
C ILE A 195 15.06 10.73 11.69
N ARG A 196 15.83 11.72 12.09
CA ARG A 196 16.13 12.84 11.21
C ARG A 196 17.06 12.35 10.09
N PRO A 197 16.68 12.49 8.79
CA PRO A 197 17.56 12.11 7.69
C PRO A 197 18.86 12.91 7.71
N ILE A 198 19.94 12.30 7.24
CA ILE A 198 21.19 13.00 6.98
C ILE A 198 20.95 13.93 5.78
N GLU A 199 21.14 15.23 6.00
CA GLU A 199 21.02 16.22 4.96
C GLU A 199 22.32 16.28 4.14
N ASP A 200 22.35 15.54 3.05
CA ASP A 200 23.44 15.56 2.09
C ASP A 200 22.88 15.99 0.71
N MET A 201 23.33 17.17 0.29
CA MET A 201 22.85 17.80 -0.95
C MET A 201 23.37 17.06 -2.20
N GLU A 202 24.46 16.31 -2.11
CA GLU A 202 25.05 15.58 -3.24
C GLU A 202 24.28 14.32 -3.59
N ILE A 203 23.69 13.65 -2.58
CA ILE A 203 22.91 12.41 -2.77
C ILE A 203 21.39 12.65 -2.79
N SER A 204 20.95 13.89 -2.61
CA SER A 204 19.52 14.21 -2.56
C SER A 204 18.91 14.32 -3.96
N CYS A 205 17.84 13.55 -4.21
CA CYS A 205 17.03 13.70 -5.42
C CYS A 205 16.44 15.12 -5.59
N ARG A 206 16.49 15.95 -4.56
CA ARG A 206 16.03 17.33 -4.62
C ARG A 206 16.88 18.18 -5.56
N ASN A 207 18.19 17.94 -5.58
CA ASN A 207 19.14 18.70 -6.41
C ASN A 207 19.52 17.96 -7.68
N HIS A 208 19.53 16.63 -7.64
CA HIS A 208 19.93 15.76 -8.74
C HIS A 208 18.81 14.79 -9.08
N CYS A 209 17.73 15.31 -9.66
CA CYS A 209 16.59 14.49 -10.07
C CYS A 209 16.96 13.61 -11.26
N ILE A 210 16.90 12.29 -11.07
CA ILE A 210 17.11 11.26 -12.09
C ILE A 210 15.80 10.53 -12.44
N CYS A 211 14.65 11.20 -12.24
CA CYS A 211 13.36 10.65 -12.61
C CYS A 211 13.29 10.43 -14.13
N PRO A 212 12.63 9.34 -14.58
CA PRO A 212 12.41 9.08 -16.00
C PRO A 212 11.69 10.24 -16.69
N PRO A 213 11.95 10.48 -17.99
CA PRO A 213 11.19 11.44 -18.77
C PRO A 213 9.68 11.16 -18.72
N GLY A 214 8.87 12.22 -18.63
CA GLY A 214 7.41 12.09 -18.54
C GLY A 214 6.86 11.75 -17.14
N THR A 215 7.70 11.81 -16.10
CA THR A 215 7.23 11.73 -14.71
C THR A 215 6.44 13.00 -14.38
N ALA A 216 5.16 12.86 -14.06
CA ALA A 216 4.25 13.98 -13.82
C ALA A 216 4.63 14.79 -12.56
N ARG A 217 5.18 14.10 -11.54
CA ARG A 217 5.59 14.73 -10.27
C ARG A 217 7.05 14.45 -9.98
N LYS A 218 7.85 15.51 -9.91
CA LYS A 218 9.29 15.40 -9.66
C LYS A 218 9.60 15.37 -8.16
N CYS A 219 10.64 14.66 -7.79
CA CYS A 219 11.16 14.66 -6.40
C CYS A 219 11.54 16.06 -5.93
N THR A 220 11.93 16.96 -6.83
CA THR A 220 12.27 18.35 -6.56
C THR A 220 11.13 19.19 -6.00
N GLU A 221 9.88 18.80 -6.25
CA GLU A 221 8.67 19.49 -5.79
C GLU A 221 8.23 19.03 -4.39
N ARG A 222 8.81 17.95 -3.87
CA ARG A 222 8.49 17.43 -2.54
C ARG A 222 9.15 18.29 -1.46
N ARG A 223 8.39 18.62 -0.41
CA ARG A 223 8.91 19.36 0.75
C ARG A 223 10.05 18.63 1.44
N ASP A 224 9.91 17.31 1.61
CA ASP A 224 10.90 16.43 2.23
C ASP A 224 10.99 15.11 1.46
N ILE A 225 12.21 14.58 1.33
CA ILE A 225 12.48 13.25 0.79
C ILE A 225 12.86 12.36 1.97
N PRO A 226 11.95 11.51 2.45
CA PRO A 226 12.26 10.66 3.59
C PRO A 226 13.31 9.61 3.21
N GLY A 227 14.22 9.32 4.14
CA GLY A 227 15.09 8.15 4.06
C GLY A 227 14.25 6.87 4.10
N SER A 228 14.71 5.83 3.42
CA SER A 228 14.03 4.54 3.40
C SER A 228 15.01 3.40 3.12
N ASN A 229 14.62 2.19 3.46
CA ASN A 229 15.38 0.96 3.31
C ASN A 229 14.48 -0.18 2.77
N ALA A 230 15.08 -1.34 2.51
CA ALA A 230 14.37 -2.47 1.90
C ALA A 230 13.42 -3.19 2.87
N PHE A 231 13.69 -3.15 4.17
CA PHE A 231 13.03 -4.04 5.14
C PHE A 231 11.89 -3.37 5.93
N VAL A 232 11.86 -2.05 6.06
CA VAL A 232 10.78 -1.37 6.78
C VAL A 232 9.49 -1.31 5.97
N PRO A 233 9.44 -0.69 4.78
CA PRO A 233 8.19 -0.60 4.02
C PRO A 233 7.70 -1.97 3.53
N SER A 234 8.61 -2.93 3.28
CA SER A 234 8.23 -4.29 2.89
C SER A 234 7.44 -5.01 3.99
N VAL A 235 7.93 -4.94 5.24
CA VAL A 235 7.23 -5.55 6.39
C VAL A 235 5.88 -4.89 6.61
N VAL A 236 5.78 -3.57 6.48
CA VAL A 236 4.48 -2.86 6.54
C VAL A 236 3.50 -3.40 5.50
N GLY A 237 3.95 -3.57 4.26
CA GLY A 237 3.12 -4.13 3.18
C GLY A 237 2.64 -5.55 3.47
N LEU A 238 3.52 -6.39 4.02
CA LEU A 238 3.17 -7.77 4.40
C LEU A 238 2.18 -7.82 5.58
N ILE A 239 2.33 -6.93 6.58
CA ILE A 239 1.37 -6.79 7.69
C ILE A 239 0.00 -6.39 7.14
N ILE A 240 -0.07 -5.39 6.27
CA ILE A 240 -1.32 -4.94 5.65
C ILE A 240 -1.99 -6.08 4.91
N ALA A 241 -1.27 -6.80 4.05
CA ALA A 241 -1.83 -7.93 3.31
C ALA A 241 -2.37 -9.02 4.25
N GLY A 242 -1.62 -9.33 5.32
CA GLY A 242 -2.06 -10.29 6.34
C GLY A 242 -3.36 -9.87 7.04
N GLU A 243 -3.54 -8.57 7.32
CA GLU A 243 -4.79 -8.05 7.90
C GLU A 243 -5.95 -8.13 6.90
N VAL A 244 -5.73 -7.74 5.64
CA VAL A 244 -6.74 -7.85 4.58
C VAL A 244 -7.22 -9.29 4.43
N ILE A 245 -6.29 -10.25 4.35
CA ILE A 245 -6.60 -11.68 4.22
C ILE A 245 -7.42 -12.18 5.42
N LYS A 246 -7.01 -11.82 6.65
CA LYS A 246 -7.73 -12.20 7.88
C LYS A 246 -9.13 -11.58 7.94
N ASP A 247 -9.28 -10.36 7.50
CA ASP A 247 -10.59 -9.68 7.49
C ASP A 247 -11.55 -10.31 6.46
N ILE A 248 -11.07 -10.59 5.24
CA ILE A 248 -11.89 -11.22 4.18
C ILE A 248 -12.28 -12.64 4.56
N THR A 249 -11.35 -13.42 5.11
CA THR A 249 -11.59 -14.83 5.42
C THR A 249 -12.33 -15.04 6.74
N GLY A 250 -12.20 -14.10 7.68
CA GLY A 250 -12.65 -14.25 9.05
C GLY A 250 -11.74 -15.16 9.90
N VAL A 251 -10.68 -15.73 9.31
CA VAL A 251 -9.75 -16.65 10.01
C VAL A 251 -8.74 -15.83 10.81
N ARG A 252 -8.69 -16.08 12.11
CA ARG A 252 -7.75 -15.48 13.05
C ARG A 252 -6.93 -16.57 13.71
N GLY A 253 -5.63 -16.36 13.87
CA GLY A 253 -4.81 -17.27 14.68
C GLY A 253 -5.31 -17.32 16.13
N ALA A 254 -5.11 -18.45 16.80
CA ALA A 254 -5.26 -18.50 18.24
C ALA A 254 -4.22 -17.56 18.90
N ILE A 255 -4.70 -16.64 19.73
CA ILE A 255 -3.87 -15.75 20.55
C ILE A 255 -3.83 -16.33 21.96
#